data_f063a4c5624a4540605df993980a392b
#
_entry.id   f063a4c5624a4540605df993980a392b
#
_cell.length_a   1.000
_cell.length_b   1.000
_cell.length_c   1.000
_cell.angle_alpha   90.00
_cell.angle_beta   90.00
_cell.angle_gamma   90.00
#
_symmetry.space_group_name_H-M   'P 1'
#
loop_
_entity.id
_entity.type
_entity.pdbx_description
1 polymer ?
#
loop_
_entity_poly.entity_id
_entity_poly.type
_entity_poly.pdbx_seq_one_letter_code
_entity_poly.pdbx_strand_id
1 'polypeptide(L)'
;MLLNKVWNMSYEEYVQVLLKKYGPATSDYFVNGRIMASRTKEGLECHHIDEDKVAGLSNRKAEKQYPEYQKADRLVYCNRIEHLILHAKIAKMNTTEFGYFDGGPKLLITKLNDNYLKQSEKDDWNAIVSANIEEKFPLYIEVLKRIAADMKELGYERSQTYELIFSSTNSFPKLIIDYYVTHKIDNNMTIRCTKI
;
A
#
# COMPACT_ATOMS: atom_id res chain seq x y z
N MET A 1 4.35 14.42 -5.71
CA MET A 1 5.59 13.78 -6.24
C MET A 1 5.16 12.88 -7.39
N LEU A 2 5.82 12.95 -8.55
CA LEU A 2 5.45 12.12 -9.71
C LEU A 2 5.75 10.65 -9.42
N LEU A 3 4.80 9.75 -9.67
CA LEU A 3 4.92 8.32 -9.42
C LEU A 3 6.18 7.71 -10.05
N ASN A 4 6.53 8.13 -11.28
CA ASN A 4 7.75 7.67 -11.94
C ASN A 4 9.02 7.89 -11.10
N LYS A 5 9.13 9.04 -10.42
CA LYS A 5 10.27 9.31 -9.55
C LYS A 5 10.30 8.34 -8.36
N VAL A 6 9.14 8.12 -7.72
CA VAL A 6 9.02 7.16 -6.60
C VAL A 6 9.34 5.74 -7.04
N TRP A 7 8.85 5.33 -8.21
CA TRP A 7 9.03 3.97 -8.69
C TRP A 7 10.50 3.63 -8.99
N ASN A 8 11.27 4.61 -9.47
CA ASN A 8 12.68 4.45 -9.79
C ASN A 8 13.64 4.58 -8.58
N MET A 9 13.12 4.99 -7.40
CA MET A 9 13.91 4.99 -6.16
C MET A 9 14.13 3.57 -5.66
N SER A 10 15.24 3.34 -4.93
CA SER A 10 15.40 2.12 -4.14
C SER A 10 14.36 2.05 -3.01
N TYR A 11 14.25 0.91 -2.37
CA TYR A 11 13.40 0.75 -1.19
C TYR A 11 13.82 1.71 -0.07
N GLU A 12 15.12 1.75 0.23
CA GLU A 12 15.71 2.58 1.27
C GLU A 12 15.51 4.08 0.98
N GLU A 13 15.72 4.52 -0.26
CA GLU A 13 15.48 5.91 -0.67
C GLU A 13 14.02 6.29 -0.45
N TYR A 14 13.08 5.38 -0.75
CA TYR A 14 11.66 5.66 -0.55
C TYR A 14 11.29 5.69 0.93
N VAL A 15 11.88 4.83 1.77
CA VAL A 15 11.75 4.90 3.23
C VAL A 15 12.20 6.28 3.75
N GLN A 16 13.35 6.82 3.28
CA GLN A 16 13.83 8.14 3.68
C GLN A 16 12.86 9.27 3.27
N VAL A 17 12.25 9.15 2.09
CA VAL A 17 11.20 10.11 1.67
C VAL A 17 10.01 10.10 2.63
N LEU A 18 9.56 8.93 3.06
CA LEU A 18 8.44 8.79 3.99
C LEU A 18 8.79 9.26 5.41
N LEU A 19 9.99 8.96 5.90
CA LEU A 19 10.51 9.50 7.17
C LEU A 19 10.55 11.03 7.16
N LYS A 20 11.00 11.63 6.07
CA LYS A 20 10.98 13.09 5.90
C LYS A 20 9.57 13.66 5.85
N LYS A 21 8.62 12.92 5.26
CA LYS A 21 7.22 13.35 5.08
C LYS A 21 6.42 13.28 6.38
N TYR A 22 6.54 12.19 7.12
CA TYR A 22 5.68 11.89 8.27
C TYR A 22 6.39 11.98 9.62
N GLY A 23 7.71 12.10 9.61
CA GLY A 23 8.54 12.03 10.81
C GLY A 23 8.81 10.61 11.30
N PRO A 24 9.68 10.44 12.30
CA PRO A 24 10.00 9.15 12.91
C PRO A 24 8.82 8.62 13.72
N ALA A 25 8.80 7.30 13.97
CA ALA A 25 7.87 6.72 14.92
C ALA A 25 8.20 7.19 16.35
N THR A 26 7.16 7.40 17.16
CA THR A 26 7.27 7.95 18.51
C THR A 26 7.32 6.88 19.59
N SER A 27 7.13 5.62 19.22
CA SER A 27 7.18 4.46 20.11
C SER A 27 7.59 3.22 19.35
N ASP A 28 8.09 2.20 20.08
CA ASP A 28 8.26 0.86 19.54
C ASP A 28 6.93 0.30 19.05
N TYR A 29 6.96 -0.63 18.06
CA TYR A 29 5.76 -1.17 17.47
C TYR A 29 4.89 -1.90 18.50
N PHE A 30 5.51 -2.80 19.28
CA PHE A 30 4.86 -3.42 20.43
C PHE A 30 5.40 -2.83 21.75
N VAL A 31 4.48 -2.47 22.62
CA VAL A 31 4.77 -2.07 24.02
C VAL A 31 3.82 -2.86 24.94
N ASN A 32 4.36 -3.68 25.82
CA ASN A 32 3.60 -4.57 26.69
C ASN A 32 2.58 -5.44 25.93
N GLY A 33 2.99 -5.98 24.78
CA GLY A 33 2.16 -6.85 23.92
C GLY A 33 1.03 -6.11 23.18
N ARG A 34 1.02 -4.77 23.15
CA ARG A 34 0.06 -3.95 22.43
C ARG A 34 0.75 -3.20 21.30
N ILE A 35 0.09 -3.09 20.15
CA ILE A 35 0.55 -2.24 19.05
C ILE A 35 0.38 -0.78 19.47
N MET A 36 1.51 -0.05 19.55
CA MET A 36 1.53 1.35 19.99
C MET A 36 1.97 2.32 18.89
N ALA A 37 2.80 1.87 17.95
CA ALA A 37 3.27 2.66 16.83
C ALA A 37 2.17 2.87 15.78
N SER A 38 1.08 3.55 16.15
CA SER A 38 -0.01 3.82 15.23
C SER A 38 -0.36 5.30 15.18
N ARG A 39 -0.65 5.81 13.98
CA ARG A 39 -1.19 7.15 13.74
C ARG A 39 -2.57 7.04 13.07
N THR A 40 -3.42 6.23 13.68
CA THR A 40 -4.76 5.88 13.17
C THR A 40 -5.64 7.09 12.95
N LYS A 41 -5.55 8.11 13.80
CA LYS A 41 -6.29 9.37 13.66
C LYS A 41 -5.93 10.16 12.39
N GLU A 42 -4.77 9.87 11.79
CA GLU A 42 -4.30 10.49 10.55
C GLU A 42 -4.51 9.56 9.34
N GLY A 43 -5.08 8.38 9.54
CA GLY A 43 -5.24 7.36 8.48
C GLY A 43 -3.91 6.77 8.02
N LEU A 44 -2.86 6.83 8.86
CA LEU A 44 -1.55 6.29 8.55
C LEU A 44 -1.35 4.90 9.13
N GLU A 45 -0.72 4.04 8.37
CA GLU A 45 -0.24 2.72 8.76
C GLU A 45 1.24 2.82 9.17
N CYS A 46 1.70 1.85 9.96
CA CYS A 46 3.09 1.72 10.37
C CYS A 46 3.71 0.52 9.65
N HIS A 47 4.82 0.75 8.96
CA HIS A 47 5.57 -0.28 8.24
C HIS A 47 6.93 -0.50 8.91
N HIS A 48 7.35 -1.78 9.04
CA HIS A 48 8.68 -2.13 9.53
C HIS A 48 9.69 -2.02 8.39
N ILE A 49 10.74 -1.22 8.61
CA ILE A 49 11.77 -0.98 7.59
C ILE A 49 12.51 -2.29 7.22
N ASP A 50 12.59 -3.25 8.15
CA ASP A 50 13.28 -4.52 7.95
C ASP A 50 12.40 -5.65 7.39
N GLU A 51 11.21 -5.36 6.87
CA GLU A 51 10.38 -6.38 6.19
C GLU A 51 10.99 -6.88 4.87
N ASP A 52 11.99 -6.20 4.34
CA ASP A 52 12.84 -6.69 3.26
C ASP A 52 13.73 -7.88 3.67
N LYS A 53 14.04 -8.02 4.97
CA LYS A 53 14.86 -9.10 5.56
C LYS A 53 14.03 -10.21 6.17
N VAL A 54 12.92 -9.84 6.83
CA VAL A 54 12.04 -10.75 7.55
C VAL A 54 10.59 -10.38 7.34
N ALA A 55 9.84 -11.24 6.66
CA ALA A 55 8.42 -11.01 6.41
C ALA A 55 7.58 -11.15 7.68
N GLY A 56 6.50 -10.35 7.78
CA GLY A 56 5.49 -10.49 8.82
C GLY A 56 5.92 -10.01 10.21
N LEU A 57 6.76 -8.99 10.28
CA LEU A 57 7.21 -8.37 11.54
C LEU A 57 6.07 -7.80 12.39
N SER A 58 4.91 -7.56 11.81
CA SER A 58 3.71 -7.09 12.51
C SER A 58 2.99 -8.16 13.34
N ASN A 59 3.38 -9.44 13.26
CA ASN A 59 2.74 -10.49 14.05
C ASN A 59 3.41 -10.65 15.43
N ARG A 60 2.64 -11.15 16.43
CA ARG A 60 3.12 -11.31 17.81
C ARG A 60 4.27 -12.30 18.00
N LYS A 61 4.50 -13.21 17.06
CA LYS A 61 5.65 -14.11 17.14
C LYS A 61 6.92 -13.32 16.85
N ALA A 62 6.87 -12.40 15.90
CA ALA A 62 7.99 -11.55 15.56
C ALA A 62 8.39 -10.59 16.70
N GLU A 63 7.47 -10.16 17.57
CA GLU A 63 7.78 -9.36 18.76
C GLU A 63 8.87 -10.00 19.63
N LYS A 64 8.79 -11.34 19.80
CA LYS A 64 9.74 -12.11 20.63
C LYS A 64 10.98 -12.55 19.85
N GLN A 65 10.81 -12.83 18.57
CA GLN A 65 11.87 -13.41 17.74
C GLN A 65 12.82 -12.34 17.18
N TYR A 66 12.30 -11.12 16.94
CA TYR A 66 13.02 -10.00 16.34
C TYR A 66 12.73 -8.70 17.09
N PRO A 67 13.07 -8.60 18.40
CA PRO A 67 12.76 -7.43 19.21
C PRO A 67 13.48 -6.17 18.72
N GLU A 68 14.63 -6.29 18.08
CA GLU A 68 15.39 -5.20 17.48
C GLU A 68 14.66 -4.54 16.32
N TYR A 69 13.87 -5.27 15.54
CA TYR A 69 13.09 -4.73 14.42
C TYR A 69 11.77 -4.08 14.85
N GLN A 70 11.42 -4.18 16.14
CA GLN A 70 10.23 -3.55 16.71
C GLN A 70 10.49 -2.11 17.22
N LYS A 71 11.75 -1.65 17.18
CA LYS A 71 12.16 -0.35 17.70
C LYS A 71 11.63 0.80 16.85
N ALA A 72 11.38 1.95 17.50
CA ALA A 72 10.82 3.14 16.86
C ALA A 72 11.65 3.63 15.66
N ASP A 73 12.98 3.51 15.72
CA ASP A 73 13.88 3.87 14.63
C ASP A 73 13.88 2.86 13.46
N ARG A 74 13.21 1.73 13.63
CA ARG A 74 13.00 0.69 12.59
C ARG A 74 11.61 0.73 11.98
N LEU A 75 10.87 1.82 12.17
CA LEU A 75 9.49 1.98 11.73
C LEU A 75 9.33 3.24 10.88
N VAL A 76 8.44 3.16 9.89
CA VAL A 76 8.07 4.30 9.07
C VAL A 76 6.57 4.39 8.89
N TYR A 77 6.01 5.61 8.96
CA TYR A 77 4.60 5.85 8.67
C TYR A 77 4.35 6.02 7.18
N CYS A 78 3.21 5.54 6.72
CA CYS A 78 2.77 5.63 5.33
C CYS A 78 1.24 5.60 5.23
N ASN A 79 0.65 6.19 4.19
CA ASN A 79 -0.71 5.87 3.85
C ASN A 79 -0.78 4.50 3.14
N ARG A 80 -1.98 3.95 2.97
CA ARG A 80 -2.15 2.59 2.44
C ARG A 80 -1.61 2.38 1.01
N ILE A 81 -1.63 3.41 0.15
CA ILE A 81 -1.05 3.32 -1.20
C ILE A 81 0.48 3.35 -1.12
N GLU A 82 1.05 4.20 -0.25
CA GLU A 82 2.49 4.23 -0.01
C GLU A 82 2.99 2.92 0.59
N HIS A 83 2.19 2.31 1.46
CA HIS A 83 2.46 0.98 2.03
C HIS A 83 2.49 -0.10 0.94
N LEU A 84 1.55 -0.05 -0.01
CA LEU A 84 1.57 -0.94 -1.17
C LEU A 84 2.84 -0.75 -2.01
N ILE A 85 3.30 0.48 -2.22
CA ILE A 85 4.54 0.76 -2.96
C ILE A 85 5.76 0.18 -2.22
N LEU A 86 5.84 0.32 -0.89
CA LEU A 86 6.91 -0.30 -0.09
C LEU A 86 6.95 -1.82 -0.29
N HIS A 87 5.82 -2.49 -0.14
CA HIS A 87 5.74 -3.93 -0.34
C HIS A 87 6.00 -4.38 -1.79
N ALA A 88 5.60 -3.60 -2.78
CA ALA A 88 5.94 -3.88 -4.17
C ALA A 88 7.46 -3.81 -4.43
N LYS A 89 8.14 -2.84 -3.82
CA LYS A 89 9.61 -2.74 -3.88
C LYS A 89 10.30 -3.93 -3.20
N ILE A 90 9.85 -4.32 -2.02
CA ILE A 90 10.35 -5.52 -1.31
C ILE A 90 10.15 -6.77 -2.18
N ALA A 91 8.96 -6.94 -2.75
CA ALA A 91 8.66 -8.09 -3.60
C ALA A 91 9.57 -8.13 -4.84
N LYS A 92 9.86 -6.98 -5.44
CA LYS A 92 10.79 -6.88 -6.59
C LYS A 92 12.24 -7.21 -6.22
N MET A 93 12.69 -6.85 -5.02
CA MET A 93 14.03 -7.17 -4.54
C MET A 93 14.21 -8.66 -4.20
N ASN A 94 13.17 -9.30 -3.68
CA ASN A 94 13.19 -10.68 -3.18
C ASN A 94 12.58 -11.69 -4.16
N THR A 95 12.79 -11.48 -5.46
CA THR A 95 12.20 -12.29 -6.54
C THR A 95 12.67 -13.75 -6.58
N THR A 96 13.73 -14.12 -5.85
CA THR A 96 14.23 -15.50 -5.76
C THR A 96 13.45 -16.37 -4.81
N GLU A 97 12.62 -15.80 -3.92
CA GLU A 97 11.78 -16.54 -2.98
C GLU A 97 10.30 -16.51 -3.37
N PHE A 98 9.69 -17.68 -3.41
CA PHE A 98 8.28 -17.83 -3.73
C PHE A 98 7.40 -17.04 -2.75
N GLY A 99 6.50 -16.20 -3.26
CA GLY A 99 5.39 -15.68 -2.49
C GLY A 99 5.43 -14.21 -2.08
N TYR A 100 6.51 -13.48 -2.34
CA TYR A 100 6.58 -12.07 -1.93
C TYR A 100 5.47 -11.19 -2.57
N PHE A 101 5.13 -11.41 -3.84
CA PHE A 101 4.00 -10.69 -4.45
C PHE A 101 2.65 -11.15 -3.88
N ASP A 102 2.51 -12.45 -3.55
CA ASP A 102 1.27 -13.00 -2.98
C ASP A 102 1.14 -12.77 -1.45
N GLY A 103 2.14 -12.13 -0.82
CA GLY A 103 2.13 -11.69 0.57
C GLY A 103 1.56 -10.29 0.77
N GLY A 104 2.45 -9.35 1.15
CA GLY A 104 2.10 -7.95 1.45
C GLY A 104 1.36 -7.23 0.32
N PRO A 105 1.85 -7.25 -0.94
CA PRO A 105 1.15 -6.61 -2.05
C PRO A 105 -0.28 -7.09 -2.23
N LYS A 106 -0.53 -8.40 -2.23
CA LYS A 106 -1.87 -8.97 -2.36
C LYS A 106 -2.81 -8.50 -1.25
N LEU A 107 -2.34 -8.57 0.00
CA LEU A 107 -3.13 -8.13 1.15
C LEU A 107 -3.53 -6.65 1.04
N LEU A 108 -2.58 -5.78 0.65
CA LEU A 108 -2.82 -4.35 0.54
C LEU A 108 -3.72 -3.99 -0.65
N ILE A 109 -3.57 -4.70 -1.79
CA ILE A 109 -4.47 -4.54 -2.94
C ILE A 109 -5.89 -4.92 -2.54
N THR A 110 -6.09 -6.05 -1.83
CA THR A 110 -7.40 -6.46 -1.34
C THR A 110 -8.02 -5.38 -0.44
N LYS A 111 -7.26 -4.86 0.54
CA LYS A 111 -7.72 -3.79 1.43
C LYS A 111 -8.04 -2.48 0.69
N LEU A 112 -7.25 -2.10 -0.30
CA LEU A 112 -7.48 -0.91 -1.12
C LEU A 112 -8.72 -1.07 -2.00
N ASN A 113 -8.90 -2.24 -2.61
CA ASN A 113 -10.13 -2.55 -3.35
C ASN A 113 -11.35 -2.44 -2.44
N ASP A 114 -11.30 -2.99 -1.23
CA ASP A 114 -12.39 -2.87 -0.27
C ASP A 114 -12.68 -1.41 0.12
N ASN A 115 -11.65 -0.57 0.31
CA ASN A 115 -11.83 0.85 0.60
C ASN A 115 -12.51 1.61 -0.54
N TYR A 116 -12.17 1.30 -1.79
CA TYR A 116 -12.75 1.99 -2.95
C TYR A 116 -14.09 1.41 -3.41
N LEU A 117 -14.33 0.11 -3.18
CA LEU A 117 -15.53 -0.59 -3.65
C LEU A 117 -16.65 -0.64 -2.62
N LYS A 118 -16.27 -0.85 -1.38
CA LYS A 118 -17.21 -0.91 -0.28
C LYS A 118 -17.16 0.44 0.40
N GLN A 119 -18.22 1.21 0.28
CA GLN A 119 -18.59 2.13 1.36
C GLN A 119 -18.87 1.26 2.59
N SER A 120 -17.81 0.63 3.13
CA SER A 120 -17.92 -0.26 4.26
C SER A 120 -18.63 0.47 5.39
N GLU A 121 -19.56 -0.21 6.00
CA GLU A 121 -20.08 0.18 7.31
C GLU A 121 -18.89 0.61 8.16
N LYS A 122 -18.90 1.91 8.49
CA LYS A 122 -17.74 2.67 8.90
C LYS A 122 -17.40 2.27 10.32
N ASP A 123 -16.43 1.35 10.48
CA ASP A 123 -15.62 1.50 11.65
C ASP A 123 -14.82 2.80 11.49
N ASP A 124 -14.61 3.56 12.55
CA ASP A 124 -13.95 4.88 12.50
C ASP A 124 -12.61 4.84 11.78
N TRP A 125 -11.88 3.72 11.87
CA TRP A 125 -10.57 3.53 11.26
C TRP A 125 -10.62 3.43 9.73
N ASN A 126 -11.47 2.58 9.17
CA ASN A 126 -11.59 2.43 7.71
C ASN A 126 -12.14 3.69 7.06
N ALA A 127 -13.00 4.44 7.74
CA ALA A 127 -13.49 5.73 7.27
C ALA A 127 -12.34 6.76 7.16
N ILE A 128 -11.46 6.84 8.17
CA ILE A 128 -10.31 7.76 8.16
C ILE A 128 -9.30 7.36 7.08
N VAL A 129 -9.01 6.06 6.92
CA VAL A 129 -8.12 5.56 5.84
C VAL A 129 -8.72 5.87 4.48
N SER A 130 -10.02 5.62 4.27
CA SER A 130 -10.71 5.90 3.02
C SER A 130 -10.63 7.38 2.67
N ALA A 131 -10.91 8.28 3.60
CA ALA A 131 -10.78 9.72 3.39
C ALA A 131 -9.35 10.15 3.02
N ASN A 132 -8.33 9.49 3.59
CA ASN A 132 -6.92 9.78 3.28
C ASN A 132 -6.52 9.39 1.85
N ILE A 133 -7.16 8.41 1.25
CA ILE A 133 -6.83 7.87 -0.07
C ILE A 133 -7.87 8.18 -1.15
N GLU A 134 -9.01 8.78 -0.80
CA GLU A 134 -10.16 9.00 -1.69
C GLU A 134 -9.76 9.68 -3.00
N GLU A 135 -9.12 10.84 -2.93
CA GLU A 135 -8.69 11.60 -4.11
C GLU A 135 -7.51 10.94 -4.85
N LYS A 136 -6.94 9.85 -4.32
CA LYS A 136 -5.76 9.17 -4.85
C LYS A 136 -6.10 7.94 -5.68
N PHE A 137 -7.37 7.72 -6.01
CA PHE A 137 -7.77 6.58 -6.83
C PHE A 137 -7.01 6.48 -8.17
N PRO A 138 -6.82 7.57 -8.95
CA PRO A 138 -6.01 7.51 -10.17
C PRO A 138 -4.55 7.07 -9.90
N LEU A 139 -3.98 7.50 -8.77
CA LEU A 139 -2.64 7.08 -8.36
C LEU A 139 -2.61 5.58 -8.04
N TYR A 140 -3.64 5.07 -7.35
CA TYR A 140 -3.75 3.65 -7.05
C TYR A 140 -3.78 2.80 -8.32
N ILE A 141 -4.57 3.20 -9.32
CA ILE A 141 -4.62 2.52 -10.64
C ILE A 141 -3.24 2.48 -11.29
N GLU A 142 -2.51 3.60 -11.27
CA GLU A 142 -1.17 3.68 -11.84
C GLU A 142 -0.17 2.77 -11.09
N VAL A 143 -0.29 2.69 -9.77
CA VAL A 143 0.50 1.75 -8.94
C VAL A 143 0.22 0.31 -9.34
N LEU A 144 -1.04 -0.09 -9.51
CA LEU A 144 -1.40 -1.44 -9.95
C LEU A 144 -0.82 -1.79 -11.33
N LYS A 145 -0.88 -0.86 -12.29
CA LYS A 145 -0.28 -1.06 -13.61
C LYS A 145 1.23 -1.28 -13.53
N ARG A 146 1.92 -0.52 -12.67
CA ARG A 146 3.36 -0.68 -12.45
C ARG A 146 3.70 -2.01 -11.82
N ILE A 147 2.96 -2.43 -10.79
CA ILE A 147 3.15 -3.75 -10.17
C ILE A 147 2.96 -4.85 -11.22
N ALA A 148 1.89 -4.79 -12.02
CA ALA A 148 1.63 -5.77 -13.07
C ALA A 148 2.74 -5.82 -14.11
N ALA A 149 3.30 -4.67 -14.51
CA ALA A 149 4.42 -4.60 -15.45
C ALA A 149 5.69 -5.25 -14.87
N ASP A 150 6.04 -4.94 -13.61
CA ASP A 150 7.16 -5.56 -12.91
C ASP A 150 6.95 -7.08 -12.77
N MET A 151 5.74 -7.52 -12.40
CA MET A 151 5.42 -8.95 -12.27
C MET A 151 5.55 -9.68 -13.61
N LYS A 152 5.11 -9.06 -14.71
CA LYS A 152 5.25 -9.61 -16.05
C LYS A 152 6.72 -9.73 -16.46
N GLU A 153 7.51 -8.68 -16.24
CA GLU A 153 8.95 -8.68 -16.51
C GLU A 153 9.68 -9.81 -15.76
N LEU A 154 9.23 -10.12 -14.55
CA LEU A 154 9.81 -11.12 -13.67
C LEU A 154 9.20 -12.53 -13.81
N GLY A 155 8.20 -12.72 -14.70
CA GLY A 155 7.58 -14.02 -14.95
C GLY A 155 6.53 -14.46 -13.91
N TYR A 156 5.96 -13.51 -13.15
CA TYR A 156 4.94 -13.78 -12.10
C TYR A 156 3.48 -13.67 -12.59
N GLU A 157 3.22 -13.82 -13.89
CA GLU A 157 1.89 -13.69 -14.48
C GLU A 157 0.88 -14.76 -14.01
N ARG A 158 1.36 -15.84 -13.38
CA ARG A 158 0.52 -16.91 -12.81
C ARG A 158 0.28 -16.77 -11.31
N SER A 159 0.75 -15.68 -10.69
CA SER A 159 0.53 -15.46 -9.26
C SER A 159 -0.90 -14.99 -8.99
N GLN A 160 -1.38 -15.25 -7.77
CA GLN A 160 -2.72 -14.79 -7.35
C GLN A 160 -2.82 -13.25 -7.34
N THR A 161 -1.73 -12.56 -7.06
CA THR A 161 -1.67 -11.10 -7.10
C THR A 161 -1.83 -10.56 -8.51
N TYR A 162 -1.22 -11.20 -9.52
CA TYR A 162 -1.39 -10.79 -10.92
C TYR A 162 -2.84 -10.98 -11.37
N GLU A 163 -3.47 -12.11 -11.05
CA GLU A 163 -4.88 -12.36 -11.32
C GLU A 163 -5.78 -11.33 -10.63
N LEU A 164 -5.49 -10.99 -9.36
CA LEU A 164 -6.23 -9.97 -8.62
C LEU A 164 -6.12 -8.59 -9.29
N ILE A 165 -4.92 -8.18 -9.70
CA ILE A 165 -4.71 -6.91 -10.42
C ILE A 165 -5.47 -6.93 -11.75
N PHE A 166 -5.36 -8.01 -12.52
CA PHE A 166 -6.02 -8.14 -13.81
C PHE A 166 -7.54 -8.08 -13.69
N SER A 167 -8.13 -8.81 -12.73
CA SER A 167 -9.56 -8.77 -12.47
C SER A 167 -10.01 -7.38 -11.99
N SER A 168 -9.23 -6.73 -11.14
CA SER A 168 -9.49 -5.37 -10.68
C SER A 168 -9.45 -4.38 -11.84
N THR A 169 -8.40 -4.41 -12.67
CA THR A 169 -8.24 -3.48 -13.81
C THR A 169 -9.32 -3.66 -14.88
N ASN A 170 -9.79 -4.88 -15.11
CA ASN A 170 -10.92 -5.15 -16.02
C ASN A 170 -12.28 -4.69 -15.45
N SER A 171 -12.40 -4.64 -14.12
CA SER A 171 -13.58 -4.12 -13.44
C SER A 171 -13.55 -2.60 -13.26
N PHE A 172 -12.42 -1.94 -13.50
CA PHE A 172 -12.23 -0.52 -13.29
C PHE A 172 -13.14 0.41 -14.10
N PRO A 173 -13.55 0.14 -15.34
CA PRO A 173 -14.53 0.99 -16.00
C PRO A 173 -15.81 1.14 -15.18
N LYS A 174 -16.30 0.05 -14.61
CA LYS A 174 -17.45 0.07 -13.70
C LYS A 174 -17.11 0.73 -12.38
N LEU A 175 -15.95 0.42 -11.79
CA LEU A 175 -15.45 1.02 -10.55
C LEU A 175 -15.24 2.52 -10.65
N ILE A 176 -14.67 2.99 -11.76
CA ILE A 176 -14.48 4.42 -12.04
C ILE A 176 -15.84 5.10 -12.14
N ILE A 177 -16.79 4.53 -12.88
CA ILE A 177 -18.14 5.07 -13.00
C ILE A 177 -18.83 5.09 -11.64
N ASP A 178 -18.81 3.98 -10.89
CA ASP A 178 -19.43 3.89 -9.58
C ASP A 178 -18.78 4.87 -8.58
N TYR A 179 -17.45 5.03 -8.60
CA TYR A 179 -16.73 6.01 -7.79
C TYR A 179 -17.17 7.45 -8.11
N TYR A 180 -17.18 7.85 -9.38
CA TYR A 180 -17.58 9.18 -9.78
C TYR A 180 -19.08 9.46 -9.56
N VAL A 181 -19.93 8.44 -9.73
CA VAL A 181 -21.37 8.57 -9.48
C VAL A 181 -21.68 8.70 -7.99
N THR A 182 -20.97 7.93 -7.14
CA THR A 182 -21.22 7.94 -5.68
C THR A 182 -20.61 9.16 -4.97
N HIS A 183 -19.50 9.69 -5.46
CA HIS A 183 -18.77 10.79 -4.81
C HIS A 183 -19.06 12.17 -5.37
N LYS A 184 -20.10 12.33 -6.26
CA LYS A 184 -20.53 13.63 -6.80
C LYS A 184 -19.35 14.58 -7.07
N ILE A 185 -18.38 14.13 -7.85
CA ILE A 185 -17.29 15.03 -8.25
C ILE A 185 -17.92 16.08 -9.17
N ASP A 186 -17.91 17.34 -8.72
CA ASP A 186 -18.42 18.47 -9.45
C ASP A 186 -17.98 18.45 -10.92
N ASN A 187 -18.93 18.74 -11.82
CA ASN A 187 -18.85 18.65 -13.28
C ASN A 187 -17.74 19.48 -13.96
N ASN A 188 -16.71 19.93 -13.22
CA ASN A 188 -15.61 20.75 -13.73
C ASN A 188 -14.30 20.01 -14.01
N MET A 189 -14.23 18.69 -13.78
CA MET A 189 -13.09 17.90 -14.21
C MET A 189 -13.32 17.30 -15.59
N THR A 190 -12.87 17.99 -16.63
CA THR A 190 -12.82 17.45 -17.98
C THR A 190 -11.83 16.29 -18.02
N ILE A 191 -12.34 15.07 -17.95
CA ILE A 191 -11.52 13.87 -18.19
C ILE A 191 -11.10 13.89 -19.66
N ARG A 192 -9.88 14.28 -19.96
CA ARG A 192 -9.27 14.00 -21.25
C ARG A 192 -8.97 12.51 -21.31
N CYS A 193 -9.94 11.72 -21.73
CA CYS A 193 -9.69 10.37 -22.23
C CYS A 193 -8.87 10.50 -23.51
N THR A 194 -7.56 10.44 -23.40
CA THR A 194 -6.72 10.12 -24.55
C THR A 194 -7.02 8.68 -24.92
N LYS A 195 -7.67 8.51 -26.07
CA LYS A 195 -7.85 7.21 -26.72
C LYS A 195 -6.51 6.51 -26.81
N ILE A 196 -6.45 5.28 -26.27
CA ILE A 196 -5.40 4.30 -26.58
C ILE A 196 -5.81 3.57 -27.83
#